data_86730041afe367fff0485660d2dd4f0f
#
_entry.id   86730041afe367fff0485660d2dd4f0f
#
_cell.length_a   1.000
_cell.length_b   1.000
_cell.length_c   1.000
_cell.angle_alpha   90.00
_cell.angle_beta   90.00
_cell.angle_gamma   90.00
#
_symmetry.space_group_name_H-M   'P 1'
#
loop_
_entity.id
_entity.type
_entity.pdbx_description
1 polymer ?
#
loop_
_entity_poly.entity_id
_entity_poly.type
_entity_poly.pdbx_seq_one_letter_code
_entity_poly.pdbx_strand_id
1 'polypeptide(L)'
;VVLYDGLGRMVDAVWYLAEWGGDRGISLERLSPLVASSVRSNWGSCADERGHTAGYANSLLIGRLPAEALIAATPNPFSPDGDGFEDHIAISLELPERTARINLRVFDSRGRQVRFLCNYEPSGSRKTLFWDGLDDQGVRCPIGIYILYLEAFAEASGAFMRVKKSCVLAGKL
;
A
#
# COMPACT_ATOMS: atom_id res chain seq x y z
N VAL A 1 4.48 7.35 27.73
CA VAL A 1 5.37 6.30 27.22
C VAL A 1 6.08 6.84 25.99
N VAL A 2 7.39 6.63 25.92
CA VAL A 2 8.22 7.01 24.76
C VAL A 2 9.01 5.78 24.32
N LEU A 3 8.99 5.51 23.01
CA LEU A 3 9.69 4.41 22.39
C LEU A 3 10.90 4.95 21.61
N TYR A 4 12.06 4.38 21.83
CA TYR A 4 13.30 4.69 21.13
C TYR A 4 13.78 3.48 20.34
N ASP A 5 14.45 3.71 19.21
CA ASP A 5 15.17 2.66 18.48
C ASP A 5 16.53 2.33 19.14
N GLY A 6 17.21 1.31 18.62
CA GLY A 6 18.52 0.89 19.11
C GLY A 6 19.64 1.94 18.96
N LEU A 7 19.39 3.05 18.26
CA LEU A 7 20.31 4.18 18.08
C LEU A 7 19.91 5.38 18.97
N GLY A 8 18.91 5.23 19.85
CA GLY A 8 18.44 6.28 20.72
C GLY A 8 17.55 7.34 20.04
N ARG A 9 17.04 7.09 18.84
CA ARG A 9 16.11 7.99 18.16
C ARG A 9 14.69 7.66 18.59
N MET A 10 13.91 8.70 18.91
CA MET A 10 12.50 8.53 19.25
C MET A 10 11.71 8.00 18.05
N VAL A 11 11.06 6.85 18.23
CA VAL A 11 10.22 6.19 17.22
C VAL A 11 8.76 6.58 17.38
N ASP A 12 8.28 6.62 18.63
CA ASP A 12 6.89 6.95 18.96
C ASP A 12 6.79 7.50 20.38
N ALA A 13 5.76 8.31 20.63
CA ALA A 13 5.50 8.83 21.98
C ALA A 13 4.00 8.99 22.20
N VAL A 14 3.51 8.52 23.35
CA VAL A 14 2.12 8.70 23.75
C VAL A 14 2.03 9.20 25.18
N TRP A 15 1.27 10.27 25.37
CA TRP A 15 0.82 10.78 26.65
C TRP A 15 -0.65 10.41 26.77
N TYR A 16 -0.95 9.41 27.56
CA TYR A 16 -2.31 8.95 27.77
C TYR A 16 -2.81 9.35 29.17
N LEU A 17 -4.12 9.51 29.28
CA LEU A 17 -4.83 9.78 30.51
C LEU A 17 -5.65 8.55 30.90
N ALA A 18 -5.97 8.42 32.19
CA ALA A 18 -6.76 7.28 32.70
C ALA A 18 -8.13 7.14 32.02
N GLU A 19 -8.70 8.26 31.56
CA GLU A 19 -9.96 8.30 30.83
C GLU A 19 -9.91 7.75 29.38
N TRP A 20 -8.70 7.41 28.88
CA TRP A 20 -8.57 6.82 27.55
C TRP A 20 -8.99 5.35 27.51
N GLY A 21 -8.98 4.70 28.65
CA GLY A 21 -9.29 3.28 28.82
C GLY A 21 -8.25 2.59 29.67
N GLY A 22 -8.37 1.29 29.80
CA GLY A 22 -7.63 0.50 30.78
C GLY A 22 -8.23 0.63 32.17
N ASP A 23 -7.86 -0.26 33.06
CA ASP A 23 -8.20 -0.24 34.48
C ASP A 23 -7.21 -1.14 35.21
N ARG A 24 -7.38 -1.33 36.51
CA ARG A 24 -6.53 -2.23 37.28
C ARG A 24 -6.57 -3.65 36.70
N GLY A 25 -5.47 -4.10 36.09
CA GLY A 25 -5.35 -5.39 35.44
C GLY A 25 -5.86 -5.43 33.96
N ILE A 26 -6.34 -4.31 33.43
CA ILE A 26 -6.77 -4.20 32.01
C ILE A 26 -5.85 -3.24 31.27
N SER A 27 -5.20 -3.71 30.22
CA SER A 27 -4.29 -2.89 29.43
C SER A 27 -5.05 -1.90 28.53
N LEU A 28 -4.40 -0.77 28.25
CA LEU A 28 -4.80 0.14 27.18
C LEU A 28 -4.18 -0.36 25.87
N GLU A 29 -5.02 -0.59 24.86
CA GLU A 29 -4.61 -1.13 23.58
C GLU A 29 -4.86 -0.17 22.43
N ARG A 30 -3.99 -0.16 21.44
CA ARG A 30 -4.06 0.69 20.27
C ARG A 30 -4.91 0.01 19.18
N LEU A 31 -5.92 0.71 18.64
CA LEU A 31 -6.84 0.17 17.64
C LEU A 31 -6.17 0.00 16.27
N SER A 32 -5.34 0.95 15.87
CA SER A 32 -4.69 0.92 14.56
C SER A 32 -3.25 1.45 14.63
N PRO A 33 -2.26 0.72 14.10
CA PRO A 33 -0.88 1.21 14.00
C PRO A 33 -0.71 2.34 12.98
N LEU A 34 -1.69 2.56 12.10
CA LEU A 34 -1.64 3.56 11.04
C LEU A 34 -2.13 4.95 11.49
N VAL A 35 -2.90 5.00 12.57
CA VAL A 35 -3.34 6.26 13.18
C VAL A 35 -2.31 6.68 14.22
N ALA A 36 -2.00 7.97 14.30
CA ALA A 36 -1.00 8.48 15.26
C ALA A 36 -1.33 8.03 16.69
N SER A 37 -0.30 7.69 17.47
CA SER A 37 -0.42 7.26 18.86
C SER A 37 -0.97 8.36 19.78
N SER A 38 -0.85 9.63 19.39
CA SER A 38 -1.40 10.77 20.12
C SER A 38 -2.93 10.94 20.00
N VAL A 39 -3.57 10.20 19.07
CA VAL A 39 -5.02 10.30 18.85
C VAL A 39 -5.76 9.43 19.87
N ARG A 40 -6.52 10.06 20.79
CA ARG A 40 -7.27 9.36 21.84
C ARG A 40 -8.21 8.27 21.31
N SER A 41 -8.95 8.55 20.24
CA SER A 41 -9.90 7.59 19.65
C SER A 41 -9.23 6.34 19.05
N ASN A 42 -7.89 6.32 18.98
CA ASN A 42 -7.11 5.17 18.54
C ASN A 42 -6.75 4.21 19.70
N TRP A 43 -7.31 4.42 20.90
CA TRP A 43 -7.02 3.62 22.08
C TRP A 43 -8.30 3.19 22.80
N GLY A 44 -8.27 2.01 23.41
CA GLY A 44 -9.37 1.48 24.21
C GLY A 44 -8.89 0.43 25.20
N SER A 45 -9.77 0.03 26.08
CA SER A 45 -9.50 -1.05 27.05
C SER A 45 -9.42 -2.40 26.33
N CYS A 46 -8.46 -3.24 26.72
CA CYS A 46 -8.36 -4.61 26.25
C CYS A 46 -9.69 -5.36 26.37
N ALA A 47 -10.10 -6.05 25.32
CA ALA A 47 -11.33 -6.86 25.28
C ALA A 47 -11.06 -8.35 25.52
N ASP A 48 -9.81 -8.77 25.69
CA ASP A 48 -9.44 -10.14 26.02
C ASP A 48 -9.74 -10.43 27.51
N GLU A 49 -10.27 -11.61 27.79
CA GLU A 49 -10.65 -12.03 29.15
C GLU A 49 -9.48 -12.02 30.16
N ARG A 50 -8.25 -12.12 29.66
CA ARG A 50 -7.02 -12.01 30.47
C ARG A 50 -6.71 -10.59 30.92
N GLY A 51 -7.41 -9.59 30.37
CA GLY A 51 -7.16 -8.17 30.58
C GLY A 51 -5.96 -7.61 29.81
N HIS A 52 -5.23 -8.42 29.07
CA HIS A 52 -4.07 -8.00 28.27
C HIS A 52 -3.79 -8.96 27.12
N THR A 53 -3.12 -8.48 26.08
CA THR A 53 -2.69 -9.28 24.93
C THR A 53 -1.16 -9.32 24.76
N ALA A 54 -0.41 -9.16 25.86
CA ALA A 54 1.05 -9.24 25.83
C ALA A 54 1.52 -10.59 25.24
N GLY A 55 2.27 -10.55 24.12
CA GLY A 55 2.71 -11.73 23.38
C GLY A 55 1.67 -12.36 22.44
N TYR A 56 0.50 -11.76 22.30
CA TYR A 56 -0.58 -12.19 21.41
C TYR A 56 -1.04 -11.06 20.49
N ALA A 57 -1.93 -11.38 19.56
CA ALA A 57 -2.57 -10.35 18.74
C ALA A 57 -3.44 -9.44 19.61
N ASN A 58 -3.38 -8.13 19.36
CA ASN A 58 -4.14 -7.11 20.07
C ASN A 58 -5.65 -7.35 19.93
N SER A 59 -6.39 -7.37 21.03
CA SER A 59 -7.82 -7.68 21.08
C SER A 59 -8.71 -6.60 20.45
N LEU A 60 -8.22 -5.38 20.41
CA LEU A 60 -8.90 -4.23 19.82
C LEU A 60 -8.45 -3.92 18.40
N LEU A 61 -7.50 -4.68 17.87
CA LEU A 61 -7.03 -4.41 16.52
C LEU A 61 -8.23 -4.39 15.58
N ILE A 62 -8.71 -3.19 15.27
CA ILE A 62 -9.80 -3.01 14.33
C ILE A 62 -9.30 -3.51 12.99
N GLY A 63 -9.62 -4.74 12.83
CA GLY A 63 -9.57 -5.53 11.64
C GLY A 63 -8.30 -5.39 10.85
N ARG A 64 -8.07 -6.30 10.01
CA ARG A 64 -7.22 -6.20 8.84
C ARG A 64 -6.22 -5.04 8.91
N LEU A 65 -4.97 -5.34 9.05
CA LEU A 65 -3.97 -4.66 8.25
C LEU A 65 -4.70 -4.22 6.98
N PRO A 66 -4.71 -2.94 6.59
CA PRO A 66 -5.46 -2.51 5.41
C PRO A 66 -5.19 -3.56 4.36
N ALA A 67 -6.25 -4.17 3.83
CA ALA A 67 -6.09 -5.21 2.83
C ALA A 67 -5.13 -4.59 1.84
N GLU A 68 -3.93 -5.14 1.72
CA GLU A 68 -2.87 -4.49 0.97
C GLU A 68 -3.41 -4.26 -0.42
N ALA A 69 -3.21 -3.09 -0.96
CA ALA A 69 -3.54 -2.87 -2.35
C ALA A 69 -2.78 -3.93 -3.15
N LEU A 70 -3.52 -4.72 -3.91
CA LEU A 70 -2.93 -5.76 -4.74
C LEU A 70 -2.74 -5.22 -6.13
N ILE A 71 -1.60 -5.57 -6.73
CA ILE A 71 -1.30 -5.28 -8.10
C ILE A 71 -0.89 -6.58 -8.80
N ALA A 72 -1.64 -6.95 -9.82
CA ALA A 72 -1.33 -8.05 -10.72
C ALA A 72 -1.01 -7.50 -12.11
N ALA A 73 -0.15 -8.19 -12.84
CA ALA A 73 0.30 -7.79 -14.15
C ALA A 73 0.36 -9.03 -15.06
N THR A 74 -0.42 -9.03 -16.15
CA THR A 74 -0.56 -10.18 -17.04
C THR A 74 -0.79 -9.73 -18.48
N PRO A 75 -0.16 -10.34 -19.49
CA PRO A 75 0.90 -11.35 -19.39
C PRO A 75 2.18 -10.76 -18.79
N ASN A 76 3.02 -11.61 -18.22
CA ASN A 76 4.32 -11.21 -17.72
C ASN A 76 5.31 -12.39 -17.87
N PRO A 77 6.26 -12.35 -18.81
CA PRO A 77 6.61 -11.20 -19.67
C PRO A 77 5.55 -10.84 -20.70
N PHE A 78 5.64 -9.61 -21.28
CA PHE A 78 4.85 -9.18 -22.42
C PHE A 78 5.78 -8.68 -23.54
N SER A 79 5.34 -8.76 -24.79
CA SER A 79 6.14 -8.50 -25.99
C SER A 79 5.42 -7.54 -26.95
N PRO A 80 5.55 -6.21 -26.79
CA PRO A 80 4.83 -5.23 -27.58
C PRO A 80 5.48 -5.07 -28.97
N ASP A 81 5.45 -6.09 -29.82
CA ASP A 81 6.03 -6.08 -31.17
C ASP A 81 5.02 -5.79 -32.30
N GLY A 82 3.73 -5.71 -31.97
CA GLY A 82 2.66 -5.34 -32.87
C GLY A 82 2.09 -6.52 -33.66
N ASP A 83 2.34 -7.75 -33.23
CA ASP A 83 1.80 -8.94 -33.89
C ASP A 83 0.39 -9.32 -33.41
N GLY A 84 -0.16 -8.59 -32.45
CA GLY A 84 -1.48 -8.79 -31.86
C GLY A 84 -1.50 -9.78 -30.70
N PHE A 85 -0.35 -10.32 -30.29
CA PHE A 85 -0.22 -11.23 -29.15
C PHE A 85 0.69 -10.64 -28.08
N GLU A 86 0.19 -10.54 -26.85
CA GLU A 86 0.93 -9.98 -25.70
C GLU A 86 1.52 -8.58 -25.89
N ASP A 87 0.94 -7.79 -26.79
CA ASP A 87 1.37 -6.41 -27.09
C ASP A 87 1.16 -5.43 -25.91
N HIS A 88 0.34 -5.81 -24.96
CA HIS A 88 0.03 -4.99 -23.80
C HIS A 88 0.04 -5.83 -22.52
N ILE A 89 0.52 -5.25 -21.44
CA ILE A 89 0.36 -5.83 -20.12
C ILE A 89 -0.85 -5.21 -19.42
N ALA A 90 -1.81 -6.03 -19.01
CA ALA A 90 -2.94 -5.63 -18.20
C ALA A 90 -2.52 -5.55 -16.73
N ILE A 91 -2.71 -4.40 -16.11
CA ILE A 91 -2.35 -4.12 -14.72
C ILE A 91 -3.64 -4.03 -13.93
N SER A 92 -3.96 -5.07 -13.20
CA SER A 92 -5.16 -5.15 -12.37
C SER A 92 -4.84 -4.71 -10.95
N LEU A 93 -5.62 -3.76 -10.46
CA LEU A 93 -5.52 -3.19 -9.12
C LEU A 93 -6.71 -3.65 -8.30
N GLU A 94 -6.45 -4.11 -7.07
CA GLU A 94 -7.47 -4.33 -6.04
C GLU A 94 -7.12 -3.45 -4.84
N LEU A 95 -8.03 -2.57 -4.47
CA LEU A 95 -7.88 -1.65 -3.36
C LEU A 95 -8.84 -2.06 -2.24
N PRO A 96 -8.44 -1.96 -0.97
CA PRO A 96 -9.31 -2.28 0.17
C PRO A 96 -10.47 -1.31 0.32
N GLU A 97 -10.31 -0.09 -0.18
CA GLU A 97 -11.29 0.98 -0.09
C GLU A 97 -12.17 1.04 -1.34
N ARG A 98 -13.43 1.47 -1.13
CA ARG A 98 -14.38 1.60 -2.24
C ARG A 98 -14.07 2.76 -3.17
N THR A 99 -13.39 3.79 -2.64
CA THR A 99 -12.98 4.99 -3.38
C THR A 99 -11.59 5.42 -2.95
N ALA A 100 -10.73 5.65 -3.93
CA ALA A 100 -9.38 6.13 -3.72
C ALA A 100 -8.94 7.01 -4.90
N ARG A 101 -7.90 7.82 -4.68
CA ARG A 101 -7.13 8.47 -5.74
C ARG A 101 -5.85 7.66 -5.94
N ILE A 102 -5.51 7.40 -7.19
CA ILE A 102 -4.35 6.58 -7.50
C ILE A 102 -3.37 7.27 -8.45
N ASN A 103 -2.09 6.99 -8.21
CA ASN A 103 -1.01 7.21 -9.18
C ASN A 103 -0.43 5.85 -9.56
N LEU A 104 -0.28 5.60 -10.85
CA LEU A 104 0.45 4.42 -11.33
C LEU A 104 1.55 4.86 -12.29
N ARG A 105 2.78 4.54 -11.94
CA ARG A 105 3.98 4.89 -12.69
C ARG A 105 4.79 3.65 -13.03
N VAL A 106 5.49 3.72 -14.14
CA VAL A 106 6.44 2.69 -14.56
C VAL A 106 7.86 3.24 -14.44
N PHE A 107 8.72 2.48 -13.81
CA PHE A 107 10.15 2.79 -13.65
C PHE A 107 11.01 1.73 -14.31
N ASP A 108 12.13 2.13 -14.88
CA ASP A 108 13.16 1.19 -15.35
C ASP A 108 13.98 0.61 -14.17
N SER A 109 14.86 -0.34 -14.47
CA SER A 109 15.74 -0.98 -13.49
C SER A 109 16.72 -0.04 -12.80
N ARG A 110 16.92 1.19 -13.33
CA ARG A 110 17.76 2.25 -12.76
C ARG A 110 16.97 3.21 -11.89
N GLY A 111 15.66 3.00 -11.74
CA GLY A 111 14.76 3.85 -10.97
C GLY A 111 14.34 5.14 -11.68
N ARG A 112 14.53 5.25 -13.00
CA ARG A 112 14.03 6.38 -13.79
C ARG A 112 12.58 6.10 -14.16
N GLN A 113 11.70 7.08 -13.95
CA GLN A 113 10.34 7.00 -14.43
C GLN A 113 10.34 7.04 -15.95
N VAL A 114 9.65 6.09 -16.57
CA VAL A 114 9.52 6.00 -18.04
C VAL A 114 8.10 6.28 -18.50
N ARG A 115 7.09 5.91 -17.71
CA ARG A 115 5.69 6.13 -18.07
C ARG A 115 4.85 6.52 -16.87
N PHE A 116 3.94 7.47 -17.07
CA PHE A 116 2.86 7.82 -16.17
C PHE A 116 1.55 7.22 -16.71
N LEU A 117 1.03 6.15 -16.09
CA LEU A 117 -0.17 5.49 -16.57
C LEU A 117 -1.46 6.14 -16.06
N CYS A 118 -1.44 6.67 -14.83
CA CYS A 118 -2.52 7.52 -14.32
C CYS A 118 -2.00 8.45 -13.21
N ASN A 119 -2.55 9.66 -13.15
CA ASN A 119 -2.11 10.73 -12.26
C ASN A 119 -3.27 11.22 -11.40
N TYR A 120 -3.28 10.83 -10.13
CA TYR A 120 -4.26 11.21 -9.12
C TYR A 120 -5.71 10.99 -9.59
N GLU A 121 -5.91 9.92 -10.34
CA GLU A 121 -7.21 9.58 -10.89
C GLU A 121 -8.11 8.89 -9.86
N PRO A 122 -9.42 9.10 -9.93
CA PRO A 122 -10.36 8.36 -9.11
C PRO A 122 -10.35 6.88 -9.48
N SER A 123 -10.42 6.03 -8.47
CA SER A 123 -10.52 4.58 -8.62
C SER A 123 -11.55 4.01 -7.65
N GLY A 124 -12.29 3.01 -8.12
CA GLY A 124 -13.06 2.12 -7.24
C GLY A 124 -12.14 1.09 -6.58
N SER A 125 -12.76 0.11 -5.91
CA SER A 125 -12.02 -1.01 -5.29
C SER A 125 -11.28 -1.89 -6.31
N ARG A 126 -11.63 -1.79 -7.59
CA ARG A 126 -10.95 -2.48 -8.69
C ARG A 126 -10.79 -1.55 -9.88
N LYS A 127 -9.62 -1.59 -10.51
CA LYS A 127 -9.32 -0.89 -11.76
C LYS A 127 -8.31 -1.69 -12.57
N THR A 128 -8.47 -1.70 -13.89
CA THR A 128 -7.48 -2.26 -14.80
C THR A 128 -6.94 -1.15 -15.69
N LEU A 129 -5.63 -1.11 -15.82
CA LEU A 129 -4.89 -0.20 -16.69
C LEU A 129 -4.03 -1.05 -17.62
N PHE A 130 -3.61 -0.47 -18.75
CA PHE A 130 -2.78 -1.15 -19.74
C PHE A 130 -1.52 -0.36 -19.98
N TRP A 131 -0.40 -1.08 -20.20
CA TRP A 131 0.84 -0.49 -20.66
C TRP A 131 1.29 -1.21 -21.93
N ASP A 132 1.60 -0.42 -22.93
CA ASP A 132 1.99 -0.82 -24.27
C ASP A 132 3.52 -0.89 -24.47
N GLY A 133 4.29 -0.74 -23.42
CA GLY A 133 5.76 -0.72 -23.48
C GLY A 133 6.34 0.59 -24.01
N LEU A 134 5.52 1.65 -24.21
CA LEU A 134 5.99 2.97 -24.62
C LEU A 134 6.24 3.86 -23.39
N ASP A 135 7.16 4.78 -23.52
CA ASP A 135 7.40 5.84 -22.54
C ASP A 135 6.40 7.02 -22.69
N ASP A 136 6.56 8.07 -21.90
CA ASP A 136 5.70 9.26 -21.95
C ASP A 136 5.84 10.07 -23.27
N GLN A 137 6.91 9.84 -24.04
CA GLN A 137 7.14 10.44 -25.37
C GLN A 137 6.64 9.56 -26.51
N GLY A 138 6.08 8.38 -26.23
CA GLY A 138 5.64 7.41 -27.22
C GLY A 138 6.78 6.61 -27.84
N VAL A 139 7.96 6.62 -27.22
CA VAL A 139 9.12 5.86 -27.69
C VAL A 139 9.10 4.48 -27.02
N ARG A 140 9.42 3.42 -27.78
CA ARG A 140 9.49 2.05 -27.25
C ARG A 140 10.58 1.93 -26.19
N CYS A 141 10.20 1.46 -25.04
CA CYS A 141 11.12 1.16 -23.95
C CYS A 141 12.03 -0.02 -24.29
N PRO A 142 13.29 -0.04 -23.85
CA PRO A 142 14.18 -1.17 -24.03
C PRO A 142 13.66 -2.45 -23.37
N ILE A 143 14.02 -3.60 -23.92
CA ILE A 143 13.78 -4.91 -23.32
C ILE A 143 14.41 -4.92 -21.93
N GLY A 144 13.67 -5.39 -20.91
CA GLY A 144 14.18 -5.43 -19.55
C GLY A 144 13.11 -5.54 -18.48
N ILE A 145 13.57 -5.38 -17.24
CA ILE A 145 12.71 -5.40 -16.05
C ILE A 145 12.26 -3.99 -15.74
N TYR A 146 10.96 -3.85 -15.47
CA TYR A 146 10.32 -2.61 -15.08
C TYR A 146 9.59 -2.78 -13.75
N ILE A 147 9.41 -1.68 -13.03
CA ILE A 147 8.70 -1.63 -11.77
C ILE A 147 7.42 -0.81 -11.95
N LEU A 148 6.30 -1.44 -11.78
CA LEU A 148 5.01 -0.80 -11.63
C LEU A 148 4.90 -0.28 -10.20
N TYR A 149 4.72 1.02 -10.03
CA TYR A 149 4.65 1.67 -8.72
C TYR A 149 3.28 2.33 -8.54
N LEU A 150 2.47 1.71 -7.70
CA LEU A 150 1.15 2.20 -7.33
C LEU A 150 1.24 2.99 -6.03
N GLU A 151 0.65 4.17 -6.04
CA GLU A 151 0.29 4.94 -4.85
C GLU A 151 -1.23 5.09 -4.84
N ALA A 152 -1.87 4.79 -3.72
CA ALA A 152 -3.29 4.95 -3.54
C ALA A 152 -3.58 5.73 -2.27
N PHE A 153 -4.45 6.74 -2.39
CA PHE A 153 -4.93 7.56 -1.30
C PHE A 153 -6.43 7.32 -1.12
N ALA A 154 -6.82 6.74 0.00
CA ALA A 154 -8.21 6.47 0.34
C ALA A 154 -8.88 7.73 0.88
N GLU A 155 -9.90 8.24 0.20
CA GLU A 155 -10.55 9.51 0.55
C GLU A 155 -11.32 9.43 1.88
N ALA A 156 -11.91 8.27 2.16
CA ALA A 156 -12.75 8.09 3.36
C ALA A 156 -11.95 7.90 4.65
N SER A 157 -10.86 7.13 4.60
CA SER A 157 -10.04 6.80 5.77
C SER A 157 -8.79 7.66 5.90
N GLY A 158 -8.39 8.39 4.85
CA GLY A 158 -7.11 9.08 4.77
C GLY A 158 -5.91 8.12 4.65
N ALA A 159 -6.15 6.84 4.43
CA ALA A 159 -5.08 5.85 4.32
C ALA A 159 -4.28 6.05 3.03
N PHE A 160 -2.97 5.94 3.14
CA PHE A 160 -2.06 6.02 2.02
C PHE A 160 -1.33 4.67 1.85
N MET A 161 -1.43 4.11 0.65
CA MET A 161 -0.87 2.80 0.32
C MET A 161 0.14 2.92 -0.81
N ARG A 162 1.18 2.09 -0.77
CA ARG A 162 2.20 1.97 -1.81
C ARG A 162 2.46 0.51 -2.11
N VAL A 163 2.42 0.16 -3.39
CA VAL A 163 2.71 -1.20 -3.85
C VAL A 163 3.64 -1.15 -5.05
N LYS A 164 4.55 -2.10 -5.10
CA LYS A 164 5.48 -2.30 -6.22
C LYS A 164 5.27 -3.69 -6.80
N LYS A 165 5.29 -3.78 -8.12
CA LYS A 165 5.25 -5.05 -8.87
C LYS A 165 6.24 -4.99 -10.00
N SER A 166 7.08 -6.00 -10.13
CA SER A 166 7.94 -6.14 -11.29
C SER A 166 7.18 -6.69 -12.48
N CYS A 167 7.50 -6.19 -13.68
CA CYS A 167 7.09 -6.78 -14.94
C CYS A 167 8.28 -6.83 -15.90
N VAL A 168 8.19 -7.66 -16.92
CA VAL A 168 9.24 -7.86 -17.91
C VAL A 168 8.70 -7.51 -19.28
N LEU A 169 9.35 -6.53 -19.93
CA LEU A 169 9.17 -6.24 -21.33
C LEU A 169 10.17 -7.12 -22.11
N ALA A 170 9.65 -8.00 -22.92
CA ALA A 170 10.41 -8.92 -23.76
C ALA A 170 10.42 -8.45 -25.22
N GLY A 171 11.24 -9.07 -26.03
CA GLY A 171 11.19 -9.01 -27.47
C GLY A 171 10.74 -10.35 -28.04
N LYS A 172 10.41 -10.36 -29.32
CA LYS A 172 10.13 -11.59 -30.05
C LYS A 172 11.38 -12.47 -30.01
N LEU A 173 11.21 -13.73 -29.63
CA LEU A 173 12.24 -14.78 -29.78
C LEU A 173 12.32 -15.24 -31.24
#